data_ad770254b9118d8049f8b48420332aa7
#
_entry.id   ad770254b9118d8049f8b48420332aa7
#
_cell.length_a   1.000
_cell.length_b   1.000
_cell.length_c   1.000
_cell.angle_alpha   90.00
_cell.angle_beta   90.00
_cell.angle_gamma   90.00
#
_symmetry.space_group_name_H-M   'P 1'
#
loop_
_entity.id
_entity.type
_entity.pdbx_description
1 polymer ?
#
loop_
_entity_poly.entity_id
_entity_poly.type
_entity_poly.pdbx_seq_one_letter_code
_entity_poly.pdbx_strand_id
1 'polypeptide(L)'
;MALAQIKKAVINSETLTAEKKNAMAILSYVLKNVLDLLHPVMPFITEELNSILFQGSEMVISRAWPKADESLIDAKIEAAFDQAFAVVESVRGVRGRYNVSPATKLSAVVSVDDAATEASVKDCMAIITELSGLSDLSVAVKAVKPKFSASAVVPGGELYIPLEGILDPAAEIARLKKDKCVSREARANLFAHDRGKHLAQSANREGQGIRRFD
;
A
#
# COMPACT_ATOMS: atom_id res chain seq x y z
N MET A 1 -7.40 -8.20 -6.41
CA MET A 1 -7.81 -8.78 -7.70
C MET A 1 -8.97 -8.04 -8.30
N ALA A 2 -10.11 -8.03 -7.64
CA ALA A 2 -11.35 -7.53 -8.20
C ALA A 2 -11.28 -6.08 -8.74
N LEU A 3 -10.70 -5.12 -8.01
CA LEU A 3 -10.76 -3.71 -8.39
C LEU A 3 -10.02 -3.35 -9.70
N ALA A 4 -8.87 -3.95 -9.99
CA ALA A 4 -8.15 -3.69 -11.22
C ALA A 4 -8.85 -4.33 -12.43
N GLN A 5 -9.33 -5.56 -12.27
CA GLN A 5 -10.13 -6.24 -13.30
C GLN A 5 -11.49 -5.57 -13.48
N ILE A 6 -12.14 -5.14 -12.39
CA ILE A 6 -13.39 -4.36 -12.43
C ILE A 6 -13.18 -3.05 -13.19
N LYS A 7 -12.11 -2.31 -12.88
CA LYS A 7 -11.78 -1.07 -13.59
C LYS A 7 -11.63 -1.31 -15.10
N LYS A 8 -10.87 -2.34 -15.49
CA LYS A 8 -10.65 -2.69 -16.90
C LYS A 8 -11.91 -3.17 -17.57
N ALA A 9 -12.69 -4.04 -16.90
CA ALA A 9 -13.92 -4.60 -17.45
C ALA A 9 -15.07 -3.57 -17.52
N VAL A 10 -15.18 -2.67 -16.54
CA VAL A 10 -16.29 -1.71 -16.47
C VAL A 10 -16.03 -0.45 -17.28
N ILE A 11 -14.78 0.07 -17.27
CA ILE A 11 -14.47 1.36 -17.89
C ILE A 11 -14.14 1.22 -19.38
N ASN A 12 -13.45 0.15 -19.78
CA ASN A 12 -12.85 0.04 -21.11
C ASN A 12 -13.64 -0.79 -22.13
N SER A 13 -14.81 -1.35 -21.80
CA SER A 13 -15.61 -2.12 -22.77
C SER A 13 -17.02 -1.60 -22.90
N GLU A 14 -17.41 -1.27 -24.13
CA GLU A 14 -18.80 -0.91 -24.47
C GLU A 14 -19.74 -2.13 -24.48
N THR A 15 -19.19 -3.35 -24.56
CA THR A 15 -19.96 -4.60 -24.60
C THR A 15 -20.02 -5.30 -23.25
N LEU A 16 -21.18 -5.86 -22.93
CA LEU A 16 -21.45 -6.59 -21.68
C LEU A 16 -20.86 -8.01 -21.76
N THR A 17 -19.55 -8.16 -21.59
CA THR A 17 -18.89 -9.47 -21.55
C THR A 17 -19.22 -10.24 -20.26
N ALA A 18 -19.06 -11.57 -20.26
CA ALA A 18 -19.26 -12.40 -19.06
C ALA A 18 -18.38 -11.95 -17.91
N GLU A 19 -17.13 -11.57 -18.18
CA GLU A 19 -16.19 -11.03 -17.19
C GLU A 19 -16.68 -9.74 -16.55
N LYS A 20 -17.28 -8.84 -17.35
CA LYS A 20 -17.86 -7.59 -16.86
C LYS A 20 -19.05 -7.85 -15.94
N LYS A 21 -19.93 -8.79 -16.30
CA LYS A 21 -21.07 -9.19 -15.46
C LYS A 21 -20.60 -9.75 -14.13
N ASN A 22 -19.61 -10.65 -14.13
CA ASN A 22 -19.05 -11.22 -12.93
C ASN A 22 -18.40 -10.14 -12.04
N ALA A 23 -17.62 -9.25 -12.63
CA ALA A 23 -16.98 -8.15 -11.91
C ALA A 23 -18.02 -7.22 -11.26
N MET A 24 -19.10 -6.88 -11.98
CA MET A 24 -20.20 -6.07 -11.43
C MET A 24 -20.98 -6.80 -10.34
N ALA A 25 -21.21 -8.11 -10.48
CA ALA A 25 -21.88 -8.91 -9.46
C ALA A 25 -21.07 -8.94 -8.16
N ILE A 26 -19.76 -9.17 -8.25
CA ILE A 26 -18.85 -9.14 -7.09
C ILE A 26 -18.84 -7.75 -6.43
N LEU A 27 -18.73 -6.68 -7.25
CA LEU A 27 -18.75 -5.31 -6.74
C LEU A 27 -20.06 -4.99 -6.02
N SER A 28 -21.19 -5.37 -6.61
CA SER A 28 -22.51 -5.16 -6.02
C SER A 28 -22.68 -5.93 -4.72
N TYR A 29 -22.22 -7.17 -4.67
CA TYR A 29 -22.24 -7.99 -3.47
C TYR A 29 -21.43 -7.37 -2.33
N VAL A 30 -20.18 -6.99 -2.62
CA VAL A 30 -19.29 -6.36 -1.62
C VAL A 30 -19.87 -5.02 -1.16
N LEU A 31 -20.32 -4.17 -2.09
CA LEU A 31 -20.87 -2.86 -1.76
C LEU A 31 -22.13 -2.97 -0.89
N LYS A 32 -23.02 -3.91 -1.20
CA LYS A 32 -24.23 -4.16 -0.40
C LYS A 32 -23.89 -4.52 1.05
N ASN A 33 -22.94 -5.45 1.24
CA ASN A 33 -22.49 -5.84 2.59
C ASN A 33 -21.81 -4.66 3.31
N VAL A 34 -21.04 -3.84 2.61
CA VAL A 34 -20.42 -2.64 3.19
C VAL A 34 -21.46 -1.63 3.65
N LEU A 35 -22.53 -1.40 2.87
CA LEU A 35 -23.63 -0.51 3.27
C LEU A 35 -24.37 -1.05 4.51
N ASP A 36 -24.62 -2.36 4.56
CA ASP A 36 -25.27 -3.00 5.71
C ASP A 36 -24.40 -2.87 6.98
N LEU A 37 -23.07 -3.03 6.89
CA LEU A 37 -22.14 -2.88 8.01
C LEU A 37 -21.96 -1.42 8.47
N LEU A 38 -22.03 -0.47 7.55
CA LEU A 38 -21.90 0.96 7.85
C LEU A 38 -23.20 1.60 8.38
N HIS A 39 -24.34 0.97 8.13
CA HIS A 39 -25.65 1.53 8.45
C HIS A 39 -25.82 1.99 9.90
N PRO A 40 -25.37 1.28 10.93
CA PRO A 40 -25.48 1.71 12.32
C PRO A 40 -24.75 3.05 12.62
N VAL A 41 -23.74 3.39 11.85
CA VAL A 41 -22.92 4.60 12.04
C VAL A 41 -23.40 5.73 11.15
N MET A 42 -23.82 5.43 9.91
CA MET A 42 -24.20 6.41 8.89
C MET A 42 -25.52 6.03 8.20
N PRO A 43 -26.66 6.00 8.92
CA PRO A 43 -27.93 5.49 8.39
C PRO A 43 -28.45 6.26 7.17
N PHE A 44 -28.36 7.57 7.16
CA PHE A 44 -28.91 8.39 6.06
C PHE A 44 -28.17 8.19 4.75
N ILE A 45 -26.83 8.19 4.79
CA ILE A 45 -26.04 8.06 3.57
C ILE A 45 -26.11 6.63 2.99
N THR A 46 -26.18 5.62 3.87
CA THR A 46 -26.29 4.22 3.41
C THR A 46 -27.65 3.93 2.78
N GLU A 47 -28.74 4.49 3.31
CA GLU A 47 -30.07 4.38 2.68
C GLU A 47 -30.12 5.12 1.35
N GLU A 48 -29.57 6.33 1.27
CA GLU A 48 -29.54 7.09 0.02
C GLU A 48 -28.75 6.35 -1.05
N LEU A 49 -27.54 5.86 -0.73
CA LEU A 49 -26.74 5.07 -1.65
C LEU A 49 -27.44 3.77 -2.07
N ASN A 50 -28.12 3.11 -1.15
CA ASN A 50 -28.89 1.91 -1.44
C ASN A 50 -30.03 2.19 -2.42
N SER A 51 -30.77 3.28 -2.21
CA SER A 51 -31.89 3.67 -3.07
C SER A 51 -31.45 4.02 -4.50
N ILE A 52 -30.28 4.65 -4.64
CA ILE A 52 -29.70 5.03 -5.94
C ILE A 52 -29.14 3.82 -6.68
N LEU A 53 -28.38 2.99 -5.98
CA LEU A 53 -27.59 1.91 -6.61
C LEU A 53 -28.38 0.61 -6.77
N PHE A 54 -29.31 0.33 -5.87
CA PHE A 54 -30.08 -0.91 -5.81
C PHE A 54 -31.57 -0.62 -5.84
N GLN A 55 -32.03 0.09 -6.88
CA GLN A 55 -33.42 0.49 -7.05
C GLN A 55 -34.39 -0.69 -6.85
N GLY A 56 -35.42 -0.48 -6.03
CA GLY A 56 -36.41 -1.52 -5.70
C GLY A 56 -35.94 -2.55 -4.69
N SER A 57 -34.76 -2.39 -4.10
CA SER A 57 -34.29 -3.24 -3.01
C SER A 57 -34.95 -2.84 -1.68
N GLU A 58 -34.96 -3.78 -0.73
CA GLU A 58 -35.37 -3.53 0.65
C GLU A 58 -34.48 -2.47 1.30
N MET A 59 -35.05 -1.65 2.19
CA MET A 59 -34.30 -0.67 2.99
C MET A 59 -33.22 -1.37 3.82
N VAL A 60 -32.08 -0.72 3.98
CA VAL A 60 -30.95 -1.28 4.72
C VAL A 60 -31.34 -1.59 6.17
N ILE A 61 -32.12 -0.71 6.78
CA ILE A 61 -32.59 -0.88 8.18
C ILE A 61 -33.40 -2.17 8.43
N SER A 62 -34.06 -2.69 7.41
CA SER A 62 -34.88 -3.92 7.53
C SER A 62 -34.10 -5.19 7.22
N ARG A 63 -32.87 -5.09 6.74
CA ARG A 63 -32.09 -6.26 6.36
C ARG A 63 -31.48 -6.96 7.56
N ALA A 64 -31.28 -8.27 7.40
CA ALA A 64 -30.51 -9.03 8.35
C ALA A 64 -29.02 -8.63 8.32
N TRP A 65 -28.40 -8.68 9.49
CA TRP A 65 -26.96 -8.41 9.60
C TRP A 65 -26.15 -9.39 8.73
N PRO A 66 -25.15 -8.91 7.95
CA PRO A 66 -24.34 -9.76 7.11
C PRO A 66 -23.62 -10.84 7.92
N LYS A 67 -23.65 -12.06 7.41
CA LYS A 67 -22.91 -13.18 7.98
C LYS A 67 -21.75 -13.54 7.08
N ALA A 68 -20.61 -13.86 7.70
CA ALA A 68 -19.45 -14.34 6.96
C ALA A 68 -19.79 -15.69 6.29
N ASP A 69 -19.44 -15.82 5.02
CA ASP A 69 -19.51 -17.08 4.29
C ASP A 69 -18.13 -17.75 4.34
N GLU A 70 -17.99 -18.73 5.23
CA GLU A 70 -16.73 -19.43 5.45
C GLU A 70 -16.27 -20.21 4.20
N SER A 71 -17.19 -20.54 3.28
CA SER A 71 -16.84 -21.24 2.04
C SER A 71 -16.03 -20.38 1.07
N LEU A 72 -16.05 -19.06 1.24
CA LEU A 72 -15.31 -18.10 0.43
C LEU A 72 -13.91 -17.80 0.97
N ILE A 73 -13.57 -18.33 2.16
CA ILE A 73 -12.28 -18.11 2.80
C ILE A 73 -11.28 -19.14 2.27
N ASP A 74 -10.24 -18.68 1.59
CA ASP A 74 -9.12 -19.50 1.13
C ASP A 74 -7.79 -18.87 1.54
N ALA A 75 -7.19 -19.43 2.59
CA ALA A 75 -5.94 -18.94 3.16
C ALA A 75 -4.76 -18.94 2.17
N LYS A 76 -4.77 -19.81 1.13
CA LYS A 76 -3.72 -19.82 0.11
C LYS A 76 -3.86 -18.63 -0.84
N ILE A 77 -5.09 -18.35 -1.25
CA ILE A 77 -5.39 -17.18 -2.11
C ILE A 77 -5.10 -15.89 -1.35
N GLU A 78 -5.49 -15.81 -0.08
CA GLU A 78 -5.21 -14.65 0.77
C GLU A 78 -3.71 -14.39 0.90
N ALA A 79 -2.91 -15.43 1.23
CA ALA A 79 -1.46 -15.31 1.33
C ALA A 79 -0.79 -14.88 0.01
N ALA A 80 -1.23 -15.44 -1.12
CA ALA A 80 -0.72 -15.05 -2.43
C ALA A 80 -1.05 -13.59 -2.77
N PHE A 81 -2.24 -13.14 -2.37
CA PHE A 81 -2.69 -11.78 -2.57
C PHE A 81 -1.93 -10.79 -1.70
N ASP A 82 -1.68 -11.10 -0.43
CA ASP A 82 -0.89 -10.29 0.49
C ASP A 82 0.55 -10.11 -0.02
N GLN A 83 1.16 -11.17 -0.55
CA GLN A 83 2.46 -11.09 -1.21
C GLN A 83 2.44 -10.17 -2.43
N ALA A 84 1.44 -10.29 -3.29
CA ALA A 84 1.28 -9.45 -4.46
C ALA A 84 1.11 -7.96 -4.07
N PHE A 85 0.31 -7.70 -3.04
CA PHE A 85 0.12 -6.34 -2.52
C PHE A 85 1.41 -5.76 -1.93
N ALA A 86 2.17 -6.51 -1.18
CA ALA A 86 3.45 -6.08 -0.64
C ALA A 86 4.45 -5.69 -1.75
N VAL A 87 4.45 -6.43 -2.88
CA VAL A 87 5.25 -6.06 -4.06
C VAL A 87 4.76 -4.73 -4.64
N VAL A 88 3.44 -4.54 -4.82
CA VAL A 88 2.86 -3.29 -5.34
C VAL A 88 3.19 -2.10 -4.44
N GLU A 89 3.05 -2.25 -3.12
CA GLU A 89 3.40 -1.22 -2.15
C GLU A 89 4.88 -0.86 -2.20
N SER A 90 5.74 -1.87 -2.31
CA SER A 90 7.19 -1.69 -2.43
C SER A 90 7.56 -0.91 -3.70
N VAL A 91 6.96 -1.21 -4.84
CA VAL A 91 7.15 -0.45 -6.09
C VAL A 91 6.69 0.99 -5.92
N ARG A 92 5.52 1.21 -5.33
CA ARG A 92 5.01 2.56 -5.06
C ARG A 92 5.90 3.33 -4.08
N GLY A 93 6.41 2.65 -3.04
CA GLY A 93 7.37 3.21 -2.10
C GLY A 93 8.67 3.66 -2.77
N VAL A 94 9.20 2.84 -3.69
CA VAL A 94 10.38 3.21 -4.50
C VAL A 94 10.07 4.42 -5.40
N ARG A 95 8.91 4.42 -6.09
CA ARG A 95 8.49 5.58 -6.90
C ARG A 95 8.41 6.87 -6.08
N GLY A 96 7.83 6.81 -4.89
CA GLY A 96 7.73 7.96 -3.98
C GLY A 96 9.10 8.43 -3.48
N ARG A 97 9.99 7.50 -3.12
CA ARG A 97 11.35 7.81 -2.65
C ARG A 97 12.20 8.52 -3.69
N TYR A 98 12.09 8.09 -4.94
CA TYR A 98 12.86 8.64 -6.05
C TYR A 98 12.09 9.66 -6.91
N ASN A 99 10.89 10.04 -6.47
CA ASN A 99 10.00 11.00 -7.15
C ASN A 99 9.77 10.67 -8.63
N VAL A 100 9.60 9.36 -8.94
CA VAL A 100 9.35 8.87 -10.30
C VAL A 100 7.86 9.03 -10.63
N SER A 101 7.57 9.70 -11.75
CA SER A 101 6.18 9.89 -12.19
C SER A 101 5.43 8.57 -12.36
N PRO A 102 4.15 8.49 -11.97
CA PRO A 102 3.31 7.31 -12.23
C PRO A 102 3.17 6.95 -13.72
N ALA A 103 3.33 7.95 -14.61
CA ALA A 103 3.28 7.75 -16.05
C ALA A 103 4.53 7.04 -16.61
N THR A 104 5.67 7.10 -15.90
CA THR A 104 6.90 6.43 -16.30
C THR A 104 6.78 4.94 -16.02
N LYS A 105 6.88 4.13 -17.07
CA LYS A 105 6.87 2.69 -16.93
C LYS A 105 8.23 2.20 -16.46
N LEU A 106 8.24 1.39 -15.41
CA LEU A 106 9.43 0.80 -14.81
C LEU A 106 9.47 -0.70 -15.12
N SER A 107 10.66 -1.28 -15.20
CA SER A 107 10.85 -2.72 -15.09
C SER A 107 11.19 -3.09 -13.65
N ALA A 108 10.81 -4.27 -13.23
CA ALA A 108 11.11 -4.76 -11.88
C ALA A 108 11.52 -6.22 -11.91
N VAL A 109 12.42 -6.58 -11.00
CA VAL A 109 12.86 -7.97 -10.78
C VAL A 109 12.55 -8.32 -9.33
N VAL A 110 11.73 -9.35 -9.14
CA VAL A 110 11.45 -9.89 -7.80
C VAL A 110 12.33 -11.13 -7.61
N SER A 111 13.22 -11.05 -6.63
CA SER A 111 14.01 -12.17 -6.16
C SER A 111 13.28 -12.82 -5.01
N VAL A 112 12.87 -14.07 -5.15
CA VAL A 112 12.19 -14.84 -4.11
C VAL A 112 13.11 -15.91 -3.54
N ASP A 113 12.84 -16.30 -2.29
CA ASP A 113 13.66 -17.32 -1.63
C ASP A 113 13.20 -18.74 -1.99
N ASP A 114 11.91 -18.93 -2.21
CA ASP A 114 11.26 -20.22 -2.41
C ASP A 114 10.52 -20.32 -3.75
N ALA A 115 10.49 -21.53 -4.33
CA ALA A 115 9.74 -21.82 -5.55
C ALA A 115 8.21 -21.72 -5.35
N ALA A 116 7.71 -21.94 -4.14
CA ALA A 116 6.29 -21.79 -3.83
C ALA A 116 5.87 -20.32 -3.91
N THR A 117 6.69 -19.43 -3.36
CA THR A 117 6.50 -17.96 -3.44
C THR A 117 6.63 -17.47 -4.88
N GLU A 118 7.53 -18.06 -5.67
CA GLU A 118 7.67 -17.76 -7.10
C GLU A 118 6.37 -18.05 -7.87
N ALA A 119 5.75 -19.21 -7.64
CA ALA A 119 4.49 -19.60 -8.27
C ALA A 119 3.37 -18.62 -7.88
N SER A 120 3.22 -18.32 -6.59
CA SER A 120 2.19 -17.39 -6.09
C SER A 120 2.32 -15.99 -6.69
N VAL A 121 3.54 -15.46 -6.78
CA VAL A 121 3.80 -14.14 -7.40
C VAL A 121 3.57 -14.18 -8.90
N LYS A 122 3.91 -15.28 -9.58
CA LYS A 122 3.65 -15.45 -11.02
C LYS A 122 2.16 -15.49 -11.34
N ASP A 123 1.34 -16.14 -10.53
CA ASP A 123 -0.11 -16.18 -10.70
C ASP A 123 -0.74 -14.77 -10.58
N CYS A 124 -0.13 -13.91 -9.78
CA CYS A 124 -0.56 -12.53 -9.58
C CYS A 124 0.16 -11.49 -10.47
N MET A 125 1.06 -11.94 -11.39
CA MET A 125 1.93 -11.05 -12.16
C MET A 125 1.17 -9.98 -12.95
N ALA A 126 0.08 -10.35 -13.60
CA ALA A 126 -0.74 -9.41 -14.37
C ALA A 126 -1.30 -8.27 -13.52
N ILE A 127 -1.70 -8.59 -12.29
CA ILE A 127 -2.27 -7.63 -11.33
C ILE A 127 -1.19 -6.71 -10.79
N ILE A 128 -0.04 -7.28 -10.40
CA ILE A 128 1.11 -6.51 -9.92
C ILE A 128 1.54 -5.51 -11.00
N THR A 129 1.68 -5.96 -12.23
CA THR A 129 2.10 -5.13 -13.37
C THR A 129 1.12 -3.97 -13.61
N GLU A 130 -0.17 -4.25 -13.59
CA GLU A 130 -1.21 -3.23 -13.82
C GLU A 130 -1.30 -2.22 -12.67
N LEU A 131 -1.31 -2.69 -11.41
CA LEU A 131 -1.46 -1.83 -10.22
C LEU A 131 -0.22 -0.99 -9.91
N SER A 132 0.96 -1.46 -10.25
CA SER A 132 2.22 -0.76 -10.04
C SER A 132 2.69 0.04 -11.25
N GLY A 133 2.02 -0.11 -12.41
CA GLY A 133 2.36 0.58 -13.64
C GLY A 133 3.71 0.15 -14.22
N LEU A 134 4.07 -1.13 -14.06
CA LEU A 134 5.30 -1.69 -14.62
C LEU A 134 5.14 -1.97 -16.11
N SER A 135 6.24 -1.86 -16.86
CA SER A 135 6.33 -2.35 -18.24
C SER A 135 6.59 -3.83 -18.29
N ASP A 136 7.44 -4.30 -17.39
CA ASP A 136 7.86 -5.68 -17.28
C ASP A 136 8.13 -6.08 -15.85
N LEU A 137 7.80 -7.32 -15.50
CA LEU A 137 8.03 -7.89 -14.19
C LEU A 137 8.66 -9.28 -14.39
N SER A 138 9.86 -9.46 -13.93
CA SER A 138 10.51 -10.77 -13.88
C SER A 138 10.59 -11.28 -12.45
N VAL A 139 10.28 -12.57 -12.27
CA VAL A 139 10.32 -13.24 -10.97
C VAL A 139 11.29 -14.42 -11.11
N ALA A 140 12.26 -14.48 -10.23
CA ALA A 140 13.23 -15.57 -10.21
C ALA A 140 13.72 -15.87 -8.78
N VAL A 141 14.01 -17.15 -8.53
CA VAL A 141 14.61 -17.57 -7.27
C VAL A 141 16.06 -17.10 -7.21
N LYS A 142 16.42 -16.38 -6.15
CA LYS A 142 17.77 -15.83 -5.92
C LYS A 142 18.32 -15.02 -7.10
N ALA A 143 17.52 -14.12 -7.64
CA ALA A 143 17.93 -13.24 -8.72
C ALA A 143 19.12 -12.36 -8.32
N VAL A 144 20.06 -12.17 -9.26
CA VAL A 144 21.21 -11.30 -9.02
C VAL A 144 20.76 -9.84 -9.07
N LYS A 145 21.16 -9.06 -8.09
CA LYS A 145 20.87 -7.62 -8.02
C LYS A 145 21.44 -6.87 -9.23
N PRO A 146 20.63 -6.20 -10.05
CA PRO A 146 21.12 -5.39 -11.15
C PRO A 146 21.97 -4.20 -10.66
N LYS A 147 22.91 -3.75 -11.48
CA LYS A 147 23.66 -2.52 -11.20
C LYS A 147 22.69 -1.33 -11.26
N PHE A 148 22.91 -0.32 -10.40
CA PHE A 148 22.07 0.90 -10.32
C PHE A 148 20.57 0.60 -10.13
N SER A 149 20.25 -0.35 -9.24
CA SER A 149 18.88 -0.68 -8.89
C SER A 149 18.52 -0.19 -7.48
N ALA A 150 17.29 0.31 -7.33
CA ALA A 150 16.68 0.45 -6.02
C ALA A 150 16.32 -0.94 -5.50
N SER A 151 16.55 -1.19 -4.22
CA SER A 151 16.11 -2.43 -3.55
C SER A 151 15.06 -2.12 -2.51
N ALA A 152 14.05 -2.99 -2.42
CA ALA A 152 13.07 -2.99 -1.36
C ALA A 152 12.87 -4.44 -0.88
N VAL A 153 12.61 -4.59 0.41
CA VAL A 153 12.33 -5.90 1.01
C VAL A 153 10.84 -6.19 0.85
N VAL A 154 10.52 -7.39 0.40
CA VAL A 154 9.16 -7.91 0.31
C VAL A 154 9.06 -9.21 1.09
N PRO A 155 7.87 -9.61 1.57
CA PRO A 155 7.72 -10.90 2.24
C PRO A 155 8.17 -12.05 1.33
N GLY A 156 9.14 -12.84 1.80
CA GLY A 156 9.71 -13.96 1.06
C GLY A 156 10.70 -13.60 -0.05
N GLY A 157 11.30 -12.37 0.00
CA GLY A 157 12.34 -12.01 -0.96
C GLY A 157 12.69 -10.52 -1.03
N GLU A 158 13.29 -10.14 -2.14
CA GLU A 158 13.70 -8.77 -2.43
C GLU A 158 13.21 -8.31 -3.82
N LEU A 159 12.85 -7.04 -3.89
CA LEU A 159 12.45 -6.38 -5.11
C LEU A 159 13.59 -5.48 -5.60
N TYR A 160 13.95 -5.60 -6.87
CA TYR A 160 14.94 -4.76 -7.53
C TYR A 160 14.29 -3.98 -8.67
N ILE A 161 14.47 -2.67 -8.69
CA ILE A 161 13.98 -1.80 -9.75
C ILE A 161 15.19 -1.10 -10.37
N PRO A 162 15.59 -1.45 -11.60
CA PRO A 162 16.63 -0.72 -12.31
C PRO A 162 16.21 0.72 -12.53
N LEU A 163 17.06 1.66 -12.18
CA LEU A 163 16.82 3.10 -12.33
C LEU A 163 17.69 3.71 -13.44
N GLU A 164 18.34 2.87 -14.24
CA GLU A 164 19.16 3.30 -15.38
C GLU A 164 18.30 4.06 -16.40
N GLY A 165 18.75 5.25 -16.79
CA GLY A 165 18.03 6.11 -17.73
C GLY A 165 16.83 6.88 -17.18
N ILE A 166 16.48 6.68 -15.91
CA ILE A 166 15.34 7.35 -15.24
C ILE A 166 15.84 8.43 -14.29
N LEU A 167 16.95 8.15 -13.61
CA LEU A 167 17.56 9.06 -12.65
C LEU A 167 19.01 9.35 -13.08
N ASP A 168 19.39 10.62 -12.97
CA ASP A 168 20.80 11.01 -13.05
C ASP A 168 21.49 10.64 -11.72
N PRO A 169 22.47 9.71 -11.73
CA PRO A 169 23.16 9.29 -10.53
C PRO A 169 23.83 10.43 -9.77
N ALA A 170 24.32 11.45 -10.50
CA ALA A 170 24.99 12.60 -9.89
C ALA A 170 24.00 13.49 -9.12
N ALA A 171 22.82 13.74 -9.70
CA ALA A 171 21.76 14.51 -9.07
C ALA A 171 21.22 13.80 -7.81
N GLU A 172 21.06 12.47 -7.86
CA GLU A 172 20.56 11.68 -6.74
C GLU A 172 21.59 11.62 -5.59
N ILE A 173 22.87 11.46 -5.89
CA ILE A 173 23.94 11.54 -4.89
C ILE A 173 23.94 12.92 -4.20
N ALA A 174 23.75 14.00 -4.94
CA ALA A 174 23.67 15.35 -4.39
C ALA A 174 22.44 15.50 -3.47
N ARG A 175 21.28 14.99 -3.89
CA ARG A 175 20.05 14.98 -3.08
C ARG A 175 20.23 14.20 -1.78
N LEU A 176 20.75 12.98 -1.86
CA LEU A 176 20.97 12.11 -0.68
C LEU A 176 21.99 12.73 0.30
N LYS A 177 23.02 13.44 -0.20
CA LYS A 177 23.95 14.18 0.66
C LYS A 177 23.24 15.32 1.40
N LYS A 178 22.36 16.04 0.73
CA LYS A 178 21.56 17.12 1.33
C LYS A 178 20.59 16.58 2.39
N ASP A 179 19.87 15.52 2.09
CA ASP A 179 18.91 14.88 3.02
C ASP A 179 19.64 14.33 4.25
N LYS A 180 20.84 13.77 4.08
CA LYS A 180 21.69 13.31 5.18
C LYS A 180 22.18 14.47 6.07
N CYS A 181 22.46 15.63 5.48
CA CYS A 181 22.83 16.83 6.23
C CYS A 181 21.66 17.33 7.08
N VAL A 182 20.49 17.48 6.47
CA VAL A 182 19.24 17.90 7.14
C VAL A 182 18.87 16.95 8.27
N SER A 183 18.96 15.65 8.02
CA SER A 183 18.68 14.64 9.07
C SER A 183 19.63 14.70 10.25
N ARG A 184 20.90 15.01 10.01
CA ARG A 184 21.91 15.21 11.06
C ARG A 184 21.63 16.46 11.88
N GLU A 185 21.28 17.56 11.24
CA GLU A 185 20.93 18.82 11.90
C GLU A 185 19.63 18.66 12.72
N ALA A 186 18.61 18.01 12.17
CA ALA A 186 17.38 17.73 12.89
C ALA A 186 17.60 16.87 14.13
N ARG A 187 18.45 15.83 14.03
CA ARG A 187 18.86 15.02 15.19
C ARG A 187 19.65 15.84 16.22
N ALA A 188 20.61 16.65 15.79
CA ALA A 188 21.38 17.50 16.69
C ALA A 188 20.49 18.48 17.46
N ASN A 189 19.52 19.10 16.78
CA ASN A 189 18.57 20.00 17.39
C ASN A 189 17.64 19.28 18.41
N LEU A 190 17.21 18.05 18.11
CA LEU A 190 16.40 17.25 19.02
C LEU A 190 17.19 16.93 20.31
N PHE A 191 18.45 16.52 20.19
CA PHE A 191 19.33 16.25 21.36
C PHE A 191 19.66 17.53 22.15
N ALA A 192 19.81 18.68 21.48
CA ALA A 192 20.02 19.96 22.16
C ALA A 192 18.76 20.39 22.96
N HIS A 193 17.58 20.19 22.39
CA HIS A 193 16.31 20.50 23.04
C HIS A 193 16.06 19.62 24.28
N ASP A 194 16.39 18.33 24.18
CA ASP A 194 16.21 17.39 25.29
C ASP A 194 17.18 17.66 26.45
N ARG A 195 18.44 18.01 26.15
CA ARG A 195 19.39 18.50 27.16
C ARG A 195 18.94 19.77 27.83
N GLY A 196 18.37 20.71 27.06
CA GLY A 196 17.83 21.96 27.63
C GLY A 196 16.70 21.71 28.61
N LYS A 197 15.80 20.77 28.32
CA LYS A 197 14.71 20.37 29.25
C LYS A 197 15.24 19.74 30.54
N HIS A 198 16.23 18.85 30.44
CA HIS A 198 16.84 18.22 31.63
C HIS A 198 17.56 19.23 32.53
N LEU A 199 18.27 20.19 31.95
CA LEU A 199 18.94 21.25 32.71
C LEU A 199 17.92 22.20 33.38
N ALA A 200 16.84 22.55 32.71
CA ALA A 200 15.77 23.37 33.29
C ALA A 200 15.02 22.65 34.44
N GLN A 201 14.84 21.33 34.32
CA GLN A 201 14.24 20.52 35.39
C GLN A 201 15.15 20.35 36.61
N SER A 202 16.46 20.20 36.41
CA SER A 202 17.43 20.13 37.53
C SER A 202 17.53 21.45 38.27
N ALA A 203 17.62 22.58 37.55
CA ALA A 203 17.65 23.91 38.15
C ALA A 203 16.35 24.24 38.96
N ASN A 204 15.20 23.77 38.48
CA ASN A 204 13.92 23.95 39.19
C ASN A 204 13.84 23.08 40.46
N ARG A 205 14.47 21.90 40.48
CA ARG A 205 14.57 21.04 41.68
C ARG A 205 15.50 21.65 42.76
N GLU A 206 16.63 22.20 42.33
CA GLU A 206 17.55 22.90 43.24
C GLU A 206 16.93 24.18 43.82
N GLY A 207 16.18 24.97 43.03
CA GLY A 207 15.48 26.17 43.49
C GLY A 207 14.32 25.88 44.45
N GLN A 208 13.73 24.69 44.43
CA GLN A 208 12.69 24.29 45.39
C GLN A 208 13.26 23.70 46.70
N GLY A 209 14.49 23.21 46.68
CA GLY A 209 15.19 22.68 47.86
C GLY A 209 15.60 23.79 48.87
N ILE A 210 15.83 25.01 48.39
CA ILE A 210 16.31 26.14 49.21
C ILE A 210 15.18 26.85 49.94
N ARG A 211 13.90 26.66 49.58
CA ARG A 211 12.75 27.33 50.24
C ARG A 211 12.16 26.53 51.43
N ARG A 212 12.81 25.52 51.92
CA ARG A 212 12.31 24.69 53.04
C ARG A 212 13.08 24.87 54.36
N PHE A 213 13.91 25.88 54.46
CA PHE A 213 14.65 26.21 55.72
C PHE A 213 14.57 27.71 56.00
N ASP A 214 13.35 28.19 56.25
CA ASP A 214 13.06 29.42 57.01
C ASP A 214 11.79 29.22 57.83
#